data_a701f15e9aa04c3f238af06bd7a5393f
#
_entry.id   a701f15e9aa04c3f238af06bd7a5393f
#
_cell.length_a   1.000
_cell.length_b   1.000
_cell.length_c   1.000
_cell.angle_alpha   90.00
_cell.angle_beta   90.00
_cell.angle_gamma   90.00
#
_symmetry.space_group_name_H-M   'P 1'
#
loop_
_entity.id
_entity.type
_entity.pdbx_description
1 polymer ?
#
loop_
_entity_poly.entity_id
_entity_poly.type
_entity_poly.pdbx_seq_one_letter_code
_entity_poly.pdbx_strand_id
1 'polypeptide(L)'
;MKKKYFLMCLLMGASTYTLAQTFPSTEAFSDGIHHWNLEHSERNYKRYPAEQYVKIADNLVAYQNEDGGWPKNIDWMAELPADSVVNSLSEHYRQSTLDNRNTYSQIEYLAQVYTLTKKPVYRKAVLDGLEYLLKTQKKNGGWRGWDVDAITFNDEVTTGV
;
A
#
# COMPACT_ATOMS: atom_id res chain seq x y z
N MET A 1 -61.57 2.77 -45.81
CA MET A 1 -61.04 2.34 -44.49
C MET A 1 -59.54 2.42 -44.57
N LYS A 2 -58.91 3.44 -43.93
CA LYS A 2 -57.44 3.61 -43.90
C LYS A 2 -56.88 2.99 -42.60
N LYS A 3 -56.08 1.92 -42.71
CA LYS A 3 -55.37 1.31 -41.56
C LYS A 3 -54.18 2.19 -41.17
N LYS A 4 -54.19 2.73 -39.94
CA LYS A 4 -53.09 3.41 -39.33
C LYS A 4 -52.15 2.33 -38.71
N TYR A 5 -50.93 2.23 -39.22
CA TYR A 5 -49.88 1.44 -38.59
C TYR A 5 -49.23 2.31 -37.50
N PHE A 6 -49.37 1.85 -36.23
CA PHE A 6 -48.71 2.47 -35.08
C PHE A 6 -47.30 1.86 -34.94
N LEU A 7 -46.29 2.58 -35.32
CA LEU A 7 -44.89 2.14 -35.20
C LEU A 7 -44.43 2.45 -33.76
N MET A 8 -44.36 1.40 -32.94
CA MET A 8 -43.90 1.47 -31.57
C MET A 8 -42.35 1.35 -31.58
N CYS A 9 -41.64 2.51 -31.49
CA CYS A 9 -40.21 2.52 -31.32
C CYS A 9 -39.85 2.05 -29.92
N LEU A 10 -39.31 0.82 -29.82
CA LEU A 10 -38.74 0.29 -28.60
C LEU A 10 -37.36 0.91 -28.40
N LEU A 11 -37.27 1.97 -27.58
CA LEU A 11 -35.99 2.53 -27.12
C LEU A 11 -35.37 1.55 -26.12
N MET A 12 -34.48 0.67 -26.61
CA MET A 12 -33.56 -0.07 -25.74
C MET A 12 -32.53 0.89 -25.18
N GLY A 13 -32.78 1.34 -23.96
CA GLY A 13 -31.77 2.06 -23.17
C GLY A 13 -30.61 1.13 -22.84
N ALA A 14 -29.51 1.25 -23.57
CA ALA A 14 -28.26 0.60 -23.20
C ALA A 14 -27.74 1.27 -21.91
N SER A 15 -28.03 0.69 -20.75
CA SER A 15 -27.38 1.06 -19.52
C SER A 15 -25.90 0.70 -19.62
N THR A 16 -25.07 1.66 -19.92
CA THR A 16 -23.61 1.52 -19.81
C THR A 16 -23.27 1.46 -18.33
N TYR A 17 -23.06 0.28 -17.80
CA TYR A 17 -22.43 0.12 -16.49
C TYR A 17 -20.97 0.52 -16.65
N THR A 18 -20.65 1.76 -16.28
CA THR A 18 -19.27 2.18 -16.08
C THR A 18 -18.81 1.47 -14.83
N LEU A 19 -18.02 0.39 -14.98
CA LEU A 19 -17.27 -0.17 -13.87
C LEU A 19 -16.31 0.92 -13.44
N ALA A 20 -16.58 1.57 -12.31
CA ALA A 20 -15.63 2.46 -11.69
C ALA A 20 -14.37 1.62 -11.43
N GLN A 21 -13.27 1.95 -12.08
CA GLN A 21 -11.99 1.31 -11.82
C GLN A 21 -11.61 1.69 -10.40
N THR A 22 -11.72 0.75 -9.46
CA THR A 22 -11.33 0.96 -8.07
C THR A 22 -9.81 0.81 -7.99
N PHE A 23 -9.13 1.92 -7.72
CA PHE A 23 -7.71 1.89 -7.41
C PHE A 23 -7.50 1.38 -5.98
N PRO A 24 -6.34 0.75 -5.68
CA PRO A 24 -5.98 0.40 -4.32
C PRO A 24 -6.04 1.62 -3.39
N SER A 25 -6.62 1.46 -2.20
CA SER A 25 -6.68 2.53 -1.21
C SER A 25 -5.29 2.82 -0.64
N THR A 26 -4.97 4.10 -0.48
CA THR A 26 -3.75 4.57 0.18
C THR A 26 -3.99 4.99 1.64
N GLU A 27 -5.20 4.78 2.16
CA GLU A 27 -5.60 5.20 3.51
C GLU A 27 -4.72 4.57 4.59
N ALA A 28 -4.34 3.30 4.42
CA ALA A 28 -3.48 2.60 5.36
C ALA A 28 -2.07 3.22 5.50
N PHE A 29 -1.65 4.06 4.55
CA PHE A 29 -0.36 4.76 4.61
C PHE A 29 -0.42 6.08 5.39
N SER A 30 -1.61 6.52 5.80
CA SER A 30 -1.83 7.85 6.41
C SER A 30 -0.99 8.08 7.66
N ASP A 31 -0.79 7.07 8.48
CA ASP A 31 -0.02 7.17 9.72
C ASP A 31 1.49 7.34 9.43
N GLY A 32 2.05 6.51 8.59
CA GLY A 32 3.44 6.66 8.14
C GLY A 32 3.71 8.01 7.45
N ILE A 33 2.77 8.47 6.62
CA ILE A 33 2.85 9.79 5.97
C ILE A 33 2.76 10.93 7.00
N HIS A 34 1.90 10.79 8.02
CA HIS A 34 1.82 11.77 9.12
C HIS A 34 3.16 11.93 9.83
N HIS A 35 3.79 10.84 10.24
CA HIS A 35 5.10 10.85 10.88
C HIS A 35 6.19 11.39 9.96
N TRP A 36 6.20 11.00 8.69
CA TRP A 36 7.11 11.57 7.70
C TRP A 36 7.00 13.10 7.62
N ASN A 37 5.77 13.62 7.59
CA ASN A 37 5.54 15.06 7.51
C ASN A 37 6.01 15.81 8.77
N LEU A 38 5.90 15.19 9.96
CA LEU A 38 6.42 15.80 11.19
C LEU A 38 7.94 15.96 11.15
N GLU A 39 8.65 14.98 10.60
CA GLU A 39 10.12 14.99 10.50
C GLU A 39 10.64 15.84 9.34
N HIS A 40 9.80 16.06 8.31
CA HIS A 40 10.16 16.73 7.06
C HIS A 40 9.26 17.93 6.75
N SER A 41 8.73 18.60 7.76
CA SER A 41 7.72 19.67 7.66
C SER A 41 8.03 20.81 6.68
N GLU A 42 9.30 21.06 6.40
CA GLU A 42 9.74 22.10 5.45
C GLU A 42 9.86 21.60 4.01
N ARG A 43 9.61 20.33 3.76
CA ARG A 43 9.79 19.72 2.45
C ARG A 43 8.45 19.40 1.80
N ASN A 44 8.03 20.25 0.86
CA ASN A 44 6.87 20.02 0.00
C ASN A 44 7.23 19.01 -1.11
N TYR A 45 7.12 17.72 -0.83
CA TYR A 45 7.31 16.71 -1.85
C TYR A 45 6.07 16.59 -2.71
N LYS A 46 6.28 16.50 -4.03
CA LYS A 46 5.23 16.12 -4.95
C LYS A 46 4.85 14.66 -4.73
N ARG A 47 3.55 14.36 -4.76
CA ARG A 47 3.00 13.03 -4.52
C ARG A 47 2.33 12.49 -5.75
N TYR A 48 2.43 11.19 -5.96
CA TYR A 48 1.63 10.48 -6.93
C TYR A 48 0.17 10.45 -6.47
N PRO A 49 -0.80 10.85 -7.32
CA PRO A 49 -2.22 10.63 -7.02
C PRO A 49 -2.55 9.13 -7.05
N ALA A 50 -3.68 8.73 -6.42
CA ALA A 50 -4.06 7.33 -6.27
C ALA A 50 -4.19 6.58 -7.62
N GLU A 51 -4.56 7.28 -8.69
CA GLU A 51 -4.63 6.73 -10.05
C GLU A 51 -3.28 6.27 -10.59
N GLN A 52 -2.20 6.81 -10.05
CA GLN A 52 -0.82 6.39 -10.37
C GLN A 52 -0.35 5.25 -9.46
N TYR A 53 -1.27 4.34 -9.11
CA TYR A 53 -1.03 3.21 -8.20
C TYR A 53 0.18 2.35 -8.58
N VAL A 54 0.52 2.27 -9.86
CA VAL A 54 1.74 1.57 -10.33
C VAL A 54 3.00 2.29 -9.83
N LYS A 55 3.03 3.63 -9.84
CA LYS A 55 4.17 4.41 -9.35
C LYS A 55 4.34 4.27 -7.84
N ILE A 56 3.22 4.27 -7.12
CA ILE A 56 3.23 4.04 -5.66
C ILE A 56 3.73 2.62 -5.37
N ALA A 57 3.29 1.62 -6.13
CA ALA A 57 3.78 0.25 -5.99
C ALA A 57 5.27 0.10 -6.34
N ASP A 58 5.75 0.82 -7.36
CA ASP A 58 7.19 0.86 -7.70
C ASP A 58 8.01 1.46 -6.54
N ASN A 59 7.51 2.51 -5.86
CA ASN A 59 8.11 3.01 -4.63
C ASN A 59 8.17 1.94 -3.55
N LEU A 60 7.05 1.26 -3.26
CA LEU A 60 7.03 0.20 -2.24
C LEU A 60 8.07 -0.88 -2.53
N VAL A 61 8.20 -1.33 -3.77
CA VAL A 61 9.23 -2.31 -4.16
C VAL A 61 10.63 -1.76 -3.93
N ALA A 62 10.87 -0.48 -4.26
CA ALA A 62 12.18 0.15 -4.09
C ALA A 62 12.59 0.34 -2.62
N TYR A 63 11.62 0.46 -1.72
CA TYR A 63 11.85 0.61 -0.28
C TYR A 63 11.82 -0.69 0.52
N GLN A 64 11.51 -1.82 -0.11
CA GLN A 64 11.50 -3.11 0.58
C GLN A 64 12.91 -3.51 0.99
N ASN A 65 13.09 -3.86 2.26
CA ASN A 65 14.36 -4.36 2.78
C ASN A 65 14.64 -5.79 2.33
N GLU A 66 15.90 -6.22 2.42
CA GLU A 66 16.33 -7.57 2.06
C GLU A 66 15.64 -8.67 2.89
N ASP A 67 15.20 -8.36 4.11
CA ASP A 67 14.44 -9.28 4.97
C ASP A 67 12.97 -9.44 4.56
N GLY A 68 12.50 -8.66 3.58
CA GLY A 68 11.15 -8.68 3.05
C GLY A 68 10.19 -7.68 3.67
N GLY A 69 10.55 -7.03 4.78
CA GLY A 69 9.73 -6.00 5.41
C GLY A 69 10.03 -4.60 4.90
N TRP A 70 9.43 -3.60 5.54
CA TRP A 70 9.61 -2.19 5.18
C TRP A 70 10.00 -1.34 6.39
N PRO A 71 10.81 -0.29 6.19
CA PRO A 71 11.04 0.74 7.18
C PRO A 71 9.77 1.56 7.41
N LYS A 72 9.58 2.11 8.62
CA LYS A 72 8.40 2.92 8.94
C LYS A 72 8.60 4.41 8.63
N ASN A 73 7.51 5.17 8.75
CA ASN A 73 7.49 6.63 8.67
C ASN A 73 8.01 7.17 7.34
N ILE A 74 7.60 6.56 6.24
CA ILE A 74 7.93 7.00 4.89
C ILE A 74 6.67 7.43 4.15
N ASP A 75 6.76 8.50 3.37
CA ASP A 75 5.72 8.88 2.43
C ASP A 75 5.83 8.04 1.16
N TRP A 76 5.13 6.92 1.14
CA TRP A 76 5.10 5.97 0.02
C TRP A 76 4.59 6.58 -1.29
N MET A 77 3.86 7.69 -1.21
CA MET A 77 3.31 8.39 -2.37
C MET A 77 4.26 9.47 -2.91
N ALA A 78 5.34 9.80 -2.20
CA ALA A 78 6.26 10.85 -2.63
C ALA A 78 6.98 10.52 -3.93
N GLU A 79 7.12 11.52 -4.82
CA GLU A 79 7.94 11.43 -6.04
C GLU A 79 9.43 11.64 -5.70
N LEU A 80 9.98 10.73 -4.89
CA LEU A 80 11.38 10.80 -4.44
C LEU A 80 12.17 9.60 -4.98
N PRO A 81 13.44 9.79 -5.30
CA PRO A 81 14.35 8.67 -5.52
C PRO A 81 14.49 7.86 -4.23
N ALA A 82 14.16 6.56 -4.27
CA ALA A 82 14.22 5.67 -3.11
C ALA A 82 15.60 5.72 -2.41
N ASP A 83 16.67 5.67 -3.18
CA ASP A 83 18.04 5.73 -2.65
C ASP A 83 18.30 6.98 -1.80
N SER A 84 17.78 8.14 -2.22
CA SER A 84 17.94 9.39 -1.47
C SER A 84 17.24 9.37 -0.12
N VAL A 85 16.05 8.75 -0.07
CA VAL A 85 15.25 8.63 1.16
C VAL A 85 15.89 7.62 2.09
N VAL A 86 16.14 6.38 1.63
CA VAL A 86 16.72 5.33 2.45
C VAL A 86 18.08 5.74 3.01
N ASN A 87 18.93 6.43 2.21
CA ASN A 87 20.21 6.91 2.67
C ASN A 87 20.10 8.05 3.70
N SER A 88 19.00 8.79 3.73
CA SER A 88 18.75 9.82 4.74
C SER A 88 18.30 9.26 6.09
N LEU A 89 17.80 8.02 6.14
CA LEU A 89 17.36 7.37 7.36
C LEU A 89 18.58 6.91 8.19
N SER A 90 18.50 7.06 9.51
CA SER A 90 19.46 6.42 10.42
C SER A 90 19.32 4.90 10.34
N GLU A 91 20.35 4.16 10.74
CA GLU A 91 20.32 2.68 10.74
C GLU A 91 19.12 2.13 11.52
N HIS A 92 18.76 2.77 12.63
CA HIS A 92 17.58 2.43 13.42
C HIS A 92 16.28 2.52 12.60
N TYR A 93 16.07 3.63 11.89
CA TYR A 93 14.85 3.84 11.08
C TYR A 93 14.81 3.05 9.76
N ARG A 94 15.90 2.40 9.37
CA ARG A 94 15.92 1.50 8.19
C ARG A 94 15.38 0.11 8.47
N GLN A 95 15.23 -0.26 9.74
CA GLN A 95 14.78 -1.61 10.11
C GLN A 95 13.33 -1.84 9.69
N SER A 96 13.06 -3.06 9.27
CA SER A 96 11.69 -3.50 9.00
C SER A 96 10.88 -3.60 10.29
N THR A 97 9.62 -3.19 10.23
CA THR A 97 8.72 -3.18 11.38
C THR A 97 7.27 -3.36 10.99
N LEU A 98 6.43 -3.68 11.97
CA LEU A 98 4.96 -3.69 11.86
C LEU A 98 4.32 -2.45 12.50
N ASP A 99 5.14 -1.61 13.15
CA ASP A 99 4.70 -0.41 13.84
C ASP A 99 4.11 0.62 12.87
N ASN A 100 3.15 1.42 13.32
CA ASN A 100 2.48 2.43 12.48
C ASN A 100 1.86 1.84 11.20
N ARG A 101 1.16 0.70 11.32
CA ARG A 101 0.54 -0.02 10.19
C ARG A 101 1.49 -0.45 9.10
N ASN A 102 2.78 -0.54 9.41
CA ASN A 102 3.80 -0.80 8.41
C ASN A 102 3.90 -2.30 8.05
N THR A 103 4.54 -2.61 6.97
CA THR A 103 4.78 -3.92 6.36
C THR A 103 3.49 -4.62 5.88
N TYR A 104 2.49 -4.87 6.74
CA TYR A 104 1.26 -5.56 6.29
C TYR A 104 0.42 -4.68 5.34
N SER A 105 0.38 -3.36 5.53
CA SER A 105 -0.32 -2.46 4.60
C SER A 105 0.37 -2.38 3.23
N GLN A 106 1.71 -2.45 3.18
CA GLN A 106 2.45 -2.51 1.93
C GLN A 106 2.21 -3.83 1.20
N ILE A 107 2.17 -4.95 1.94
CA ILE A 107 1.82 -6.26 1.38
C ILE A 107 0.42 -6.22 0.76
N GLU A 108 -0.58 -5.71 1.49
CA GLU A 108 -1.95 -5.59 1.01
C GLU A 108 -2.04 -4.75 -0.26
N TYR A 109 -1.43 -3.57 -0.24
CA TYR A 109 -1.42 -2.68 -1.41
C TYR A 109 -0.79 -3.33 -2.64
N LEU A 110 0.38 -3.93 -2.48
CA LEU A 110 1.08 -4.62 -3.56
C LEU A 110 0.30 -5.84 -4.08
N ALA A 111 -0.41 -6.57 -3.21
CA ALA A 111 -1.27 -7.67 -3.62
C ALA A 111 -2.43 -7.18 -4.50
N GLN A 112 -3.07 -6.06 -4.14
CA GLN A 112 -4.10 -5.43 -4.96
C GLN A 112 -3.53 -4.97 -6.31
N VAL A 113 -2.39 -4.28 -6.33
CA VAL A 113 -1.72 -3.86 -7.58
C VAL A 113 -1.33 -5.06 -8.44
N TYR A 114 -0.86 -6.15 -7.83
CA TYR A 114 -0.60 -7.39 -8.55
C TYR A 114 -1.86 -7.96 -9.21
N THR A 115 -3.01 -7.94 -8.53
CA THR A 115 -4.27 -8.43 -9.14
C THR A 115 -4.67 -7.65 -10.39
N LEU A 116 -4.37 -6.34 -10.42
CA LEU A 116 -4.67 -5.45 -11.55
C LEU A 116 -3.66 -5.56 -12.69
N THR A 117 -2.37 -5.73 -12.36
CA THR A 117 -1.27 -5.62 -13.34
C THR A 117 -0.66 -6.93 -13.77
N LYS A 118 -0.77 -7.96 -12.93
CA LYS A 118 -0.10 -9.27 -13.07
C LYS A 118 1.43 -9.21 -13.16
N LYS A 119 2.05 -8.08 -12.80
CA LYS A 119 3.51 -7.93 -12.86
C LYS A 119 4.20 -8.80 -11.80
N PRO A 120 5.14 -9.70 -12.19
CA PRO A 120 5.78 -10.64 -11.26
C PRO A 120 6.55 -9.96 -10.12
N VAL A 121 7.07 -8.75 -10.33
CA VAL A 121 7.81 -7.99 -9.31
C VAL A 121 6.96 -7.71 -8.08
N TYR A 122 5.68 -7.34 -8.24
CA TYR A 122 4.79 -7.09 -7.11
C TYR A 122 4.43 -8.38 -6.39
N ARG A 123 4.22 -9.49 -7.12
CA ARG A 123 4.02 -10.81 -6.52
C ARG A 123 5.21 -11.21 -5.66
N LYS A 124 6.44 -11.00 -6.19
CA LYS A 124 7.66 -11.32 -5.43
C LYS A 124 7.71 -10.51 -4.13
N ALA A 125 7.51 -9.20 -4.20
CA ALA A 125 7.53 -8.33 -3.03
C ALA A 125 6.47 -8.73 -1.98
N VAL A 126 5.27 -9.12 -2.41
CA VAL A 126 4.24 -9.67 -1.51
C VAL A 126 4.72 -10.93 -0.81
N LEU A 127 5.30 -11.88 -1.55
CA LEU A 127 5.77 -13.14 -0.97
C LEU A 127 6.93 -12.94 0.01
N ASP A 128 7.87 -12.05 -0.30
CA ASP A 128 8.97 -11.70 0.59
C ASP A 128 8.43 -11.06 1.89
N GLY A 129 7.43 -10.16 1.77
CA GLY A 129 6.77 -9.55 2.92
C GLY A 129 6.01 -10.56 3.80
N LEU A 130 5.30 -11.50 3.19
CA LEU A 130 4.65 -12.59 3.94
C LEU A 130 5.66 -13.49 4.65
N GLU A 131 6.80 -13.75 4.03
CA GLU A 131 7.90 -14.51 4.66
C GLU A 131 8.47 -13.75 5.87
N TYR A 132 8.62 -12.42 5.77
CA TYR A 132 9.01 -11.58 6.90
C TYR A 132 8.01 -11.71 8.06
N LEU A 133 6.70 -11.63 7.80
CA LEU A 133 5.67 -11.80 8.83
C LEU A 133 5.80 -13.16 9.54
N LEU A 134 5.92 -14.24 8.77
CA LEU A 134 6.04 -15.60 9.32
C LEU A 134 7.31 -15.78 10.13
N LYS A 135 8.46 -15.24 9.69
CA LYS A 135 9.74 -15.34 10.39
C LYS A 135 9.78 -14.53 11.69
N THR A 136 9.08 -13.40 11.74
CA THR A 136 9.08 -12.49 12.89
C THR A 136 7.98 -12.78 13.89
N GLN A 137 7.01 -13.64 13.54
CA GLN A 137 5.97 -14.08 14.45
C GLN A 137 6.55 -14.81 15.65
N LYS A 138 6.16 -14.40 16.85
CA LYS A 138 6.54 -15.06 18.09
C LYS A 138 5.80 -16.39 18.24
N LYS A 139 6.37 -17.33 19.02
CA LYS A 139 5.77 -18.65 19.26
C LYS A 139 4.36 -18.63 19.82
N ASN A 140 3.95 -17.54 20.45
CA ASN A 140 2.61 -17.31 21.00
C ASN A 140 1.67 -16.60 20.01
N GLY A 141 2.08 -16.43 18.75
CA GLY A 141 1.23 -15.96 17.67
C GLY A 141 1.24 -14.44 17.42
N GLY A 142 1.85 -13.64 18.29
CA GLY A 142 1.90 -12.18 18.12
C GLY A 142 3.24 -11.69 17.55
N TRP A 143 3.35 -10.38 17.38
CA TRP A 143 4.56 -9.70 16.91
C TRP A 143 5.04 -8.67 17.94
N ARG A 144 6.33 -8.37 17.89
CA ARG A 144 6.95 -7.33 18.72
C ARG A 144 6.64 -5.94 18.17
N GLY A 145 6.56 -4.96 19.07
CA GLY A 145 6.56 -3.54 18.71
C GLY A 145 7.96 -3.03 18.33
N TRP A 146 8.05 -1.73 18.09
CA TRP A 146 9.29 -1.08 17.69
C TRP A 146 10.36 -1.11 18.79
N ASP A 147 10.01 -0.62 19.99
CA ASP A 147 10.95 -0.42 21.07
C ASP A 147 10.99 -1.56 22.11
N VAL A 148 10.11 -2.55 21.99
CA VAL A 148 9.99 -3.61 23.00
C VAL A 148 9.97 -4.99 22.35
N ASP A 149 10.72 -5.93 22.94
CA ASP A 149 10.67 -7.33 22.50
C ASP A 149 9.55 -8.14 23.19
N ALA A 150 8.35 -7.60 23.16
CA ALA A 150 7.13 -8.24 23.67
C ALA A 150 6.05 -8.22 22.60
N ILE A 151 4.99 -9.03 22.74
CA ILE A 151 3.80 -8.89 21.89
C ILE A 151 3.21 -7.52 22.16
N THR A 152 2.99 -6.79 21.06
CA THR A 152 2.50 -5.41 21.10
C THR A 152 1.17 -5.32 20.37
N PHE A 153 0.21 -4.62 20.98
CA PHE A 153 -1.11 -4.33 20.39
C PHE A 153 -1.27 -2.86 20.03
N ASN A 154 -0.31 -2.02 20.45
CA ASN A 154 -0.24 -0.62 20.04
C ASN A 154 0.05 -0.51 18.55
N ASP A 155 -0.41 0.56 17.90
CA ASP A 155 -0.20 0.88 16.49
C ASP A 155 -0.52 -0.30 15.55
N GLU A 156 -1.51 -1.09 15.94
CA GLU A 156 -2.01 -2.26 15.20
C GLU A 156 -0.96 -3.34 14.88
N VAL A 157 0.15 -3.38 15.63
CA VAL A 157 1.27 -4.32 15.38
C VAL A 157 0.82 -5.78 15.33
N THR A 158 0.02 -6.23 16.28
CA THR A 158 -0.47 -7.62 16.32
C THR A 158 -1.91 -7.75 15.79
N THR A 159 -2.69 -6.69 15.81
CA THR A 159 -4.09 -6.71 15.39
C THR A 159 -4.30 -6.40 13.91
N GLY A 160 -3.32 -5.79 13.26
CA GLY A 160 -3.37 -5.46 11.83
C GLY A 160 -2.90 -6.58 10.90
N VAL A 161 -2.14 -7.55 11.42
CA VAL A 161 -1.63 -8.71 10.70
C VAL A 161 -2.63 -9.85 10.79
#